data_cf0fe6990be7f0cbc6692c7b1deaf170
#
_entry.id   cf0fe6990be7f0cbc6692c7b1deaf170
#
_cell.length_a   1.000
_cell.length_b   1.000
_cell.length_c   1.000
_cell.angle_alpha   90.00
_cell.angle_beta   90.00
_cell.angle_gamma   90.00
#
_symmetry.space_group_name_H-M   'P 1'
#
loop_
_entity.id
_entity.type
_entity.pdbx_description
1 polymer ?
#
loop_
_entity_poly.entity_id
_entity_poly.type
_entity_poly.pdbx_seq_one_letter_code
_entity_poly.pdbx_strand_id
1 'polypeptide(L)'
;MLQPKRTKFRKQHKGRIRGEAKGGFDLNFGTYGLKATEPERITARQIEAARRAMTRHMKRQGRVWIRVFPDTPVTSKPTEVRMGKGKGSVDFWAAKIKPGRIMFEIDGVGESVAMEALRLASMKLPVKTRIVVRQDW
;
A
#
# COMPACT_ATOMS: atom_id res chain seq x y z
N MET A 1 5.10 -12.08 3.56
CA MET A 1 4.61 -10.85 2.93
C MET A 1 3.42 -11.16 2.04
N LEU A 2 2.59 -10.15 1.81
CA LEU A 2 1.40 -10.32 0.99
C LEU A 2 1.75 -10.60 -0.48
N GLN A 3 1.09 -11.61 -1.04
CA GLN A 3 1.18 -11.92 -2.47
C GLN A 3 -0.02 -12.79 -2.86
N PRO A 4 -0.43 -12.79 -4.15
CA PRO A 4 -1.53 -13.66 -4.58
C PRO A 4 -1.15 -15.13 -4.47
N LYS A 5 -2.11 -15.95 -4.09
CA LYS A 5 -1.93 -17.41 -4.06
C LYS A 5 -1.93 -18.00 -5.46
N ARG A 6 -2.77 -17.47 -6.34
CA ARG A 6 -2.88 -17.89 -7.72
C ARG A 6 -3.08 -16.68 -8.61
N THR A 7 -2.53 -16.74 -9.82
CA THR A 7 -2.70 -15.70 -10.83
C THR A 7 -3.09 -16.32 -12.16
N LYS A 8 -3.91 -15.62 -12.93
CA LYS A 8 -4.27 -16.02 -14.29
C LYS A 8 -3.04 -15.93 -15.21
N PHE A 9 -2.26 -14.87 -15.06
CA PHE A 9 -1.02 -14.65 -15.78
C PHE A 9 0.10 -14.43 -14.78
N ARG A 10 1.22 -15.09 -15.02
CA ARG A 10 2.40 -14.98 -14.14
C ARG A 10 3.07 -13.62 -14.23
N LYS A 11 3.05 -13.01 -15.43
CA LYS A 11 3.66 -11.72 -15.71
C LYS A 11 2.62 -10.80 -16.34
N GLN A 12 2.75 -9.49 -16.13
CA GLN A 12 1.85 -8.49 -16.66
C GLN A 12 2.63 -7.34 -17.28
N HIS A 13 1.98 -6.62 -18.19
CA HIS A 13 2.52 -5.38 -18.71
C HIS A 13 2.57 -4.32 -17.60
N LYS A 14 3.64 -3.52 -17.61
CA LYS A 14 3.86 -2.49 -16.60
C LYS A 14 2.73 -1.46 -16.56
N GLY A 15 2.34 -0.91 -17.70
CA GLY A 15 1.29 0.08 -17.78
C GLY A 15 1.60 1.37 -17.02
N ARG A 16 0.66 2.31 -17.08
CA ARG A 16 0.69 3.55 -16.29
C ARG A 16 -0.54 3.63 -15.41
N ILE A 17 -0.36 4.15 -14.21
CA ILE A 17 -1.47 4.38 -13.28
C ILE A 17 -2.12 5.70 -13.66
N ARG A 18 -3.41 5.65 -14.07
CA ARG A 18 -4.15 6.82 -14.53
C ARG A 18 -5.45 6.98 -13.76
N GLY A 19 -5.89 8.23 -13.65
CA GLY A 19 -7.16 8.58 -13.03
C GLY A 19 -7.11 8.59 -11.52
N GLU A 20 -8.27 8.79 -10.92
CA GLU A 20 -8.44 8.81 -9.47
C GLU A 20 -9.11 7.54 -8.98
N ALA A 21 -9.00 7.26 -7.70
CA ALA A 21 -9.63 6.10 -7.11
C ALA A 21 -11.15 6.21 -7.20
N LYS A 22 -11.78 5.19 -7.78
CA LYS A 22 -13.25 5.09 -7.88
C LYS A 22 -13.84 4.26 -6.74
N GLY A 23 -13.00 3.57 -5.99
CA GLY A 23 -13.38 2.81 -4.81
C GLY A 23 -12.26 2.87 -3.78
N GLY A 24 -12.58 2.55 -2.53
CA GLY A 24 -11.60 2.57 -1.46
C GLY A 24 -11.10 3.96 -1.09
N PHE A 25 -11.91 5.00 -1.34
CA PHE A 25 -11.55 6.38 -1.02
C PHE A 25 -12.15 6.88 0.30
N ASP A 26 -12.98 6.09 0.95
CA ASP A 26 -13.59 6.41 2.24
C ASP A 26 -13.17 5.41 3.32
N LEU A 27 -13.19 5.88 4.58
CA LEU A 27 -12.96 5.00 5.72
C LEU A 27 -14.20 4.11 5.93
N ASN A 28 -13.98 2.80 5.97
CA ASN A 28 -15.06 1.82 6.15
C ASN A 28 -14.94 1.03 7.45
N PHE A 29 -13.74 0.85 7.96
CA PHE A 29 -13.48 -0.02 9.12
C PHE A 29 -13.00 0.74 10.34
N GLY A 30 -12.13 1.73 10.17
CA GLY A 30 -11.49 2.43 11.26
C GLY A 30 -11.93 3.88 11.39
N THR A 31 -11.40 4.54 12.41
CA THR A 31 -11.64 5.96 12.68
C THR A 31 -10.62 6.85 11.97
N TYR A 32 -9.42 6.36 11.78
CA TYR A 32 -8.30 7.09 11.16
C TYR A 32 -7.77 6.29 9.99
N GLY A 33 -7.30 6.99 8.97
CA GLY A 33 -6.74 6.33 7.80
C GLY A 33 -5.66 7.12 7.10
N LEU A 34 -4.91 6.44 6.27
CA LEU A 34 -3.85 7.01 5.45
C LEU A 34 -4.27 6.92 3.98
N LYS A 35 -4.42 8.08 3.36
CA LYS A 35 -4.89 8.22 1.98
C LYS A 35 -3.74 8.64 1.07
N ALA A 36 -3.60 8.00 -0.08
CA ALA A 36 -2.63 8.40 -1.09
C ALA A 36 -3.11 9.65 -1.81
N THR A 37 -2.19 10.60 -2.07
CA THR A 37 -2.51 11.83 -2.80
C THR A 37 -1.90 11.86 -4.19
N GLU A 38 -1.09 10.88 -4.55
CA GLU A 38 -0.49 10.76 -5.87
C GLU A 38 -0.49 9.30 -6.32
N PRO A 39 -0.38 9.01 -7.65
CA PRO A 39 -0.32 7.64 -8.12
C PRO A 39 1.07 7.05 -7.90
N GLU A 40 1.13 5.80 -7.46
CA GLU A 40 2.39 5.09 -7.28
C GLU A 40 2.16 3.59 -7.20
N ARG A 41 3.22 2.83 -7.39
CA ARG A 41 3.24 1.39 -7.07
C ARG A 41 3.84 1.22 -5.68
N ILE A 42 3.15 0.46 -4.84
CA ILE A 42 3.61 0.16 -3.49
C ILE A 42 3.93 -1.32 -3.42
N THR A 43 5.17 -1.64 -3.05
CA THR A 43 5.61 -3.04 -2.98
C THR A 43 5.08 -3.74 -1.73
N ALA A 44 5.03 -5.08 -1.78
CA ALA A 44 4.65 -5.88 -0.63
C ALA A 44 5.56 -5.58 0.58
N ARG A 45 6.85 -5.34 0.34
CA ARG A 45 7.80 -4.98 1.41
C ARG A 45 7.48 -3.64 2.04
N GLN A 46 7.10 -2.66 1.24
CA GLN A 46 6.70 -1.33 1.75
C GLN A 46 5.43 -1.41 2.58
N ILE A 47 4.45 -2.18 2.14
CA ILE A 47 3.22 -2.42 2.90
C ILE A 47 3.54 -3.05 4.25
N GLU A 48 4.39 -4.07 4.27
CA GLU A 48 4.79 -4.74 5.49
C GLU A 48 5.58 -3.82 6.43
N ALA A 49 6.48 -3.01 5.88
CA ALA A 49 7.25 -2.03 6.66
C ALA A 49 6.33 -1.00 7.32
N ALA A 50 5.33 -0.49 6.58
CA ALA A 50 4.35 0.44 7.11
C ALA A 50 3.51 -0.19 8.21
N ARG A 51 3.04 -1.42 8.00
CA ARG A 51 2.27 -2.16 9.00
C ARG A 51 3.05 -2.33 10.30
N ARG A 52 4.31 -2.73 10.19
CA ARG A 52 5.18 -2.91 11.37
C ARG A 52 5.42 -1.61 12.12
N ALA A 53 5.62 -0.50 11.40
CA ALA A 53 5.83 0.80 12.00
C ALA A 53 4.60 1.24 12.82
N MET A 54 3.41 1.07 12.25
CA MET A 54 2.15 1.39 12.95
C MET A 54 1.95 0.52 14.18
N THR A 55 2.07 -0.79 14.02
CA THR A 55 1.84 -1.75 15.10
C THR A 55 2.81 -1.53 16.25
N ARG A 56 4.07 -1.25 15.93
CA ARG A 56 5.09 -0.99 16.95
C ARG A 56 4.76 0.27 17.76
N HIS A 57 4.36 1.34 17.10
CA HIS A 57 4.03 2.58 17.79
C HIS A 57 2.77 2.43 18.66
N MET A 58 1.79 1.68 18.17
CA MET A 58 0.55 1.41 18.91
C MET A 58 0.73 0.39 20.03
N LYS A 59 1.92 -0.18 20.19
CA LYS A 59 2.24 -1.21 21.21
C LYS A 59 1.27 -2.39 21.15
N ARG A 60 0.86 -2.77 19.95
CA ARG A 60 -0.10 -3.85 19.66
C ARG A 60 -1.50 -3.60 20.22
N GLN A 61 -1.81 -2.37 20.60
CA GLN A 61 -3.16 -1.97 20.99
C GLN A 61 -3.93 -1.52 19.76
N GLY A 62 -5.25 -1.67 19.82
CA GLY A 62 -6.10 -1.29 18.70
C GLY A 62 -6.02 -2.27 17.53
N ARG A 63 -6.50 -1.81 16.39
CA ARG A 63 -6.61 -2.64 15.19
C ARG A 63 -6.16 -1.88 13.96
N VAL A 64 -5.48 -2.57 13.06
CA VAL A 64 -5.01 -2.04 11.77
C VAL A 64 -5.64 -2.84 10.65
N TRP A 65 -6.17 -2.15 9.64
CA TRP A 65 -6.64 -2.77 8.40
C TRP A 65 -5.76 -2.32 7.25
N ILE A 66 -5.27 -3.28 6.48
CA ILE A 66 -4.55 -3.02 5.23
C ILE A 66 -5.58 -3.08 4.11
N ARG A 67 -5.82 -1.93 3.44
CA ARG A 67 -6.85 -1.80 2.41
C ARG A 67 -6.33 -1.97 1.00
N VAL A 68 -5.06 -2.30 0.84
CA VAL A 68 -4.42 -2.52 -0.46
C VAL A 68 -3.78 -3.89 -0.48
N PHE A 69 -3.71 -4.50 -1.66
CA PHE A 69 -3.11 -5.81 -1.84
C PHE A 69 -2.15 -5.78 -3.03
N PRO A 70 -0.93 -6.31 -2.89
CA PRO A 70 0.06 -6.29 -3.96
C PRO A 70 -0.21 -7.43 -4.95
N ASP A 71 -1.07 -7.18 -5.91
CA ASP A 71 -1.52 -8.17 -6.90
C ASP A 71 -0.84 -8.04 -8.25
N THR A 72 0.01 -7.03 -8.45
CA THR A 72 0.69 -6.79 -9.71
C THR A 72 2.13 -7.30 -9.64
N PRO A 73 2.51 -8.27 -10.50
CA PRO A 73 3.89 -8.74 -10.54
C PRO A 73 4.77 -7.72 -11.27
N VAL A 74 5.90 -7.39 -10.67
CA VAL A 74 6.92 -6.53 -11.30
C VAL A 74 8.14 -7.38 -11.61
N THR A 75 8.58 -7.34 -12.87
CA THR A 75 9.68 -8.16 -13.34
C THR A 75 10.93 -7.31 -13.50
N SER A 76 12.08 -7.94 -13.27
CA SER A 76 13.37 -7.33 -13.58
C SER A 76 14.28 -8.38 -14.20
N LYS A 77 15.20 -7.93 -15.07
CA LYS A 77 16.25 -8.79 -15.62
C LYS A 77 17.52 -8.60 -14.81
N PRO A 78 18.28 -9.68 -14.58
CA PRO A 78 19.62 -9.53 -14.01
C PRO A 78 20.46 -8.59 -14.87
N THR A 79 21.36 -7.84 -14.26
CA THR A 79 22.24 -6.91 -14.97
C THR A 79 23.11 -7.60 -16.02
N GLU A 80 23.38 -8.89 -15.85
CA GLU A 80 24.19 -9.71 -16.75
C GLU A 80 23.44 -10.18 -18.00
N VAL A 81 22.12 -10.05 -18.05
CA VAL A 81 21.30 -10.49 -19.17
C VAL A 81 21.12 -9.35 -20.16
N ARG A 82 21.41 -9.64 -21.44
CA ARG A 82 21.25 -8.66 -22.52
C ARG A 82 19.79 -8.31 -22.73
N MET A 83 19.52 -7.07 -23.10
CA MET A 83 18.18 -6.60 -23.45
C MET A 83 17.65 -7.37 -24.67
N GLY A 84 16.34 -7.64 -24.69
CA GLY A 84 15.66 -8.23 -25.83
C GLY A 84 15.47 -9.74 -25.80
N LYS A 85 15.99 -10.44 -24.80
CA LYS A 85 15.82 -11.90 -24.68
C LYS A 85 14.56 -12.31 -23.90
N GLY A 86 13.47 -11.56 -24.05
CA GLY A 86 12.22 -11.85 -23.36
C GLY A 86 12.11 -11.12 -22.01
N LYS A 87 10.95 -11.27 -21.38
CA LYS A 87 10.65 -10.62 -20.11
C LYS A 87 11.36 -11.32 -18.95
N GLY A 88 11.92 -10.54 -18.04
CA GLY A 88 12.58 -11.08 -16.85
C GLY A 88 11.62 -11.85 -15.94
N SER A 89 12.17 -12.51 -14.94
CA SER A 89 11.37 -13.20 -13.92
C SER A 89 10.67 -12.21 -13.00
N VAL A 90 9.60 -12.66 -12.33
CA VAL A 90 8.91 -11.86 -11.34
C VAL A 90 9.87 -11.61 -10.17
N ASP A 91 10.15 -10.33 -9.89
CA ASP A 91 11.05 -9.92 -8.82
C ASP A 91 10.28 -9.64 -7.53
N PHE A 92 9.18 -8.90 -7.63
CA PHE A 92 8.36 -8.58 -6.47
C PHE A 92 6.92 -8.30 -6.88
N TRP A 93 6.05 -8.26 -5.90
CA TRP A 93 4.64 -7.94 -6.06
C TRP A 93 4.38 -6.51 -5.58
N ALA A 94 3.51 -5.80 -6.26
CA ALA A 94 3.17 -4.42 -5.94
C ALA A 94 1.69 -4.16 -6.13
N ALA A 95 1.19 -3.14 -5.44
CA ALA A 95 -0.16 -2.62 -5.62
C ALA A 95 -0.09 -1.32 -6.42
N LYS A 96 -0.94 -1.19 -7.42
CA LYS A 96 -1.11 0.08 -8.16
C LYS A 96 -2.09 0.95 -7.40
N ILE A 97 -1.59 2.08 -6.91
CA ILE A 97 -2.38 3.00 -6.08
C ILE A 97 -2.72 4.24 -6.87
N LYS A 98 -3.99 4.60 -6.89
CA LYS A 98 -4.49 5.84 -7.49
C LYS A 98 -4.66 6.90 -6.42
N PRO A 99 -4.56 8.19 -6.78
CA PRO A 99 -4.84 9.27 -5.83
C PRO A 99 -6.25 9.11 -5.22
N GLY A 100 -6.36 9.31 -3.92
CA GLY A 100 -7.62 9.16 -3.19
C GLY A 100 -7.82 7.81 -2.53
N ARG A 101 -6.96 6.83 -2.81
CA ARG A 101 -7.10 5.48 -2.23
C ARG A 101 -6.69 5.47 -0.77
N ILE A 102 -7.55 4.92 0.09
CA ILE A 102 -7.20 4.61 1.48
C ILE A 102 -6.33 3.36 1.49
N MET A 103 -5.13 3.47 2.05
CA MET A 103 -4.19 2.36 2.10
C MET A 103 -4.25 1.60 3.42
N PHE A 104 -4.43 2.31 4.52
CA PHE A 104 -4.48 1.74 5.86
C PHE A 104 -5.55 2.43 6.68
N GLU A 105 -6.14 1.69 7.63
CA GLU A 105 -7.08 2.25 8.60
C GLU A 105 -6.68 1.78 10.00
N ILE A 106 -6.93 2.61 10.99
CA ILE A 106 -6.64 2.33 12.40
C ILE A 106 -7.87 2.64 13.25
N ASP A 107 -8.08 1.83 14.28
CA ASP A 107 -9.10 2.08 15.29
C ASP A 107 -8.64 1.51 16.63
N GLY A 108 -9.34 1.91 17.70
CA GLY A 108 -9.09 1.38 19.05
C GLY A 108 -7.93 2.02 19.80
N VAL A 109 -7.41 3.15 19.30
CA VAL A 109 -6.36 3.95 19.98
C VAL A 109 -6.76 5.42 19.98
N GLY A 110 -6.15 6.20 20.86
CA GLY A 110 -6.38 7.64 20.93
C GLY A 110 -5.86 8.38 19.70
N GLU A 111 -6.35 9.60 19.50
CA GLU A 111 -6.03 10.41 18.32
C GLU A 111 -4.52 10.63 18.15
N SER A 112 -3.84 11.04 19.23
CA SER A 112 -2.40 11.33 19.16
C SER A 112 -1.58 10.09 18.77
N VAL A 113 -1.93 8.93 19.31
CA VAL A 113 -1.29 7.66 18.99
C VAL A 113 -1.54 7.28 17.52
N ALA A 114 -2.79 7.41 17.08
CA ALA A 114 -3.16 7.08 15.71
C ALA A 114 -2.46 7.99 14.69
N MET A 115 -2.43 9.28 14.94
CA MET A 115 -1.78 10.25 14.05
C MET A 115 -0.30 9.97 13.92
N GLU A 116 0.39 9.71 15.02
CA GLU A 116 1.82 9.40 14.98
C GLU A 116 2.09 8.05 14.30
N ALA A 117 1.27 7.04 14.57
CA ALA A 117 1.40 5.75 13.92
C ALA A 117 1.28 5.87 12.40
N LEU A 118 0.29 6.63 11.91
CA LEU A 118 0.09 6.85 10.48
C LEU A 118 1.22 7.68 9.88
N ARG A 119 1.74 8.67 10.61
CA ARG A 119 2.90 9.44 10.16
C ARG A 119 4.12 8.54 9.97
N LEU A 120 4.39 7.66 10.93
CA LEU A 120 5.50 6.72 10.83
C LEU A 120 5.32 5.74 9.66
N ALA A 121 4.10 5.28 9.44
CA ALA A 121 3.79 4.42 8.29
C ALA A 121 4.04 5.15 6.97
N SER A 122 3.64 6.41 6.87
CA SER A 122 3.83 7.20 5.65
C SER A 122 5.30 7.33 5.25
N MET A 123 6.19 7.34 6.23
CA MET A 123 7.64 7.42 5.97
C MET A 123 8.21 6.16 5.32
N LYS A 124 7.48 5.04 5.37
CA LYS A 124 7.87 3.77 4.74
C LYS A 124 7.31 3.61 3.33
N LEU A 125 6.49 4.54 2.89
CA LEU A 125 5.82 4.47 1.60
C LEU A 125 6.44 5.46 0.61
N PRO A 126 6.49 5.12 -0.69
CA PRO A 126 7.07 5.99 -1.71
C PRO A 126 6.13 7.07 -2.21
N VAL A 127 4.93 7.14 -1.68
CA VAL A 127 3.85 7.99 -2.15
C VAL A 127 3.54 9.08 -1.14
N LYS A 128 3.16 10.26 -1.62
CA LYS A 128 2.66 11.31 -0.74
C LYS A 128 1.29 10.92 -0.19
N THR A 129 1.08 11.19 1.09
CA THR A 129 -0.08 10.72 1.81
C THR A 129 -0.74 11.84 2.60
N ARG A 130 -1.98 11.58 2.98
CA ARG A 130 -2.75 12.45 3.86
C ARG A 130 -3.45 11.60 4.90
N ILE A 131 -3.46 12.06 6.13
CA ILE A 131 -4.20 11.40 7.21
C ILE A 131 -5.63 11.90 7.17
N VAL A 132 -6.58 10.96 7.21
CA VAL A 132 -8.01 11.29 7.22
C VAL A 132 -8.67 10.75 8.48
N VAL A 133 -9.68 11.44 8.93
CA VAL A 133 -10.45 11.08 10.13
C VAL A 133 -11.89 10.83 9.71
N ARG A 134 -12.48 9.78 10.28
CA ARG A 134 -13.89 9.47 10.02
C ARG A 134 -14.77 10.57 10.57
N GLN A 135 -15.69 11.04 9.77
CA GLN A 135 -16.70 11.98 10.20
C GLN A 135 -17.99 11.23 10.46
N ASP A 136 -18.44 11.28 11.69
CA ASP A 136 -19.73 10.73 12.06
C ASP A 136 -20.78 11.84 11.90
N TRP A 137 -21.79 11.58 11.06
CA TRP A 137 -22.89 12.50 10.80
C TRP A 137 -24.11 12.12 11.64
#